data_6579e37550408c3b26ef9ddc4ccf4dcf
#
_entry.id   6579e37550408c3b26ef9ddc4ccf4dcf
#
_cell.length_a   1.000
_cell.length_b   1.000
_cell.length_c   1.000
_cell.angle_alpha   90.00
_cell.angle_beta   90.00
_cell.angle_gamma   90.00
#
_symmetry.space_group_name_H-M   'P 1'
#
loop_
_entity.id
_entity.type
_entity.pdbx_description
1 polymer ?
#
loop_
_entity_poly.entity_id
_entity_poly.type
_entity_poly.pdbx_seq_one_letter_code
_entity_poly.pdbx_strand_id
1 'polypeptide(L)'
;MKTREALAWFKTNFGPKLEPAVAGTPFTIDMFAAIAYQESGEVWPTLVDKQLGIPKILELCVGDTLDGRSAFPRSKSELLSATQGQEMFRIAHQSLVDMAKYITGYQGVARNPNKFCHGFGIFSTTSSFLKRIRRSSCRRNGAISACVQPN
;
A
#
# COMPACT_ATOMS: atom_id res chain seq x y z
N MET A 1 12.64 -15.95 0.26
CA MET A 1 11.86 -16.65 -0.83
C MET A 1 12.43 -16.28 -2.19
N LYS A 2 12.56 -17.23 -3.13
CA LYS A 2 12.96 -16.94 -4.51
C LYS A 2 11.80 -16.31 -5.29
N THR A 3 12.10 -15.50 -6.32
CA THR A 3 11.08 -14.81 -7.14
C THR A 3 9.97 -15.74 -7.64
N ARG A 4 10.35 -16.90 -8.19
CA ARG A 4 9.38 -17.88 -8.70
C ARG A 4 8.42 -18.41 -7.62
N GLU A 5 8.94 -18.67 -6.43
CA GLU A 5 8.16 -19.11 -5.27
C GLU A 5 7.21 -18.01 -4.77
N ALA A 6 7.70 -16.78 -4.76
CA ALA A 6 6.89 -15.62 -4.39
C ALA A 6 5.71 -15.45 -5.36
N LEU A 7 5.96 -15.46 -6.67
CA LEU A 7 4.90 -15.36 -7.67
C LEU A 7 3.89 -16.51 -7.57
N ALA A 8 4.34 -17.75 -7.31
CA ALA A 8 3.46 -18.88 -7.10
C ALA A 8 2.61 -18.70 -5.83
N TRP A 9 3.22 -18.27 -4.74
CA TRP A 9 2.51 -17.95 -3.49
C TRP A 9 1.44 -16.89 -3.69
N PHE A 10 1.77 -15.79 -4.41
CA PHE A 10 0.81 -14.73 -4.71
C PHE A 10 -0.39 -15.29 -5.49
N LYS A 11 -0.14 -16.04 -6.55
CA LYS A 11 -1.21 -16.63 -7.38
C LYS A 11 -2.11 -17.58 -6.59
N THR A 12 -1.53 -18.40 -5.74
CA THR A 12 -2.30 -19.33 -4.89
C THR A 12 -3.21 -18.58 -3.91
N ASN A 13 -2.72 -17.50 -3.29
CA ASN A 13 -3.44 -16.83 -2.21
C ASN A 13 -4.38 -15.72 -2.67
N PHE A 14 -4.09 -15.07 -3.81
CA PHE A 14 -4.87 -13.95 -4.33
C PHE A 14 -5.54 -14.25 -5.68
N GLY A 15 -5.05 -15.22 -6.46
CA GLY A 15 -5.58 -15.56 -7.77
C GLY A 15 -7.10 -15.76 -7.77
N PRO A 16 -7.65 -16.65 -6.93
CA PRO A 16 -9.09 -16.89 -6.91
C PRO A 16 -9.95 -15.65 -6.61
N LYS A 17 -9.41 -14.68 -5.87
CA LYS A 17 -10.08 -13.41 -5.56
C LYS A 17 -9.96 -12.38 -6.68
N LEU A 18 -8.90 -12.45 -7.48
CA LEU A 18 -8.63 -11.55 -8.59
C LEU A 18 -9.27 -12.02 -9.90
N GLU A 19 -9.50 -13.33 -10.05
CA GLU A 19 -10.07 -13.92 -11.26
C GLU A 19 -11.35 -13.22 -11.75
N PRO A 20 -12.36 -12.94 -10.90
CA PRO A 20 -13.55 -12.23 -11.33
C PRO A 20 -13.27 -10.79 -11.79
N ALA A 21 -12.23 -10.16 -11.21
CA ALA A 21 -11.87 -8.78 -11.55
C ALA A 21 -11.13 -8.66 -12.89
N VAL A 22 -10.43 -9.72 -13.32
CA VAL A 22 -9.72 -9.74 -14.61
C VAL A 22 -10.54 -10.33 -15.74
N ALA A 23 -11.64 -11.02 -15.45
CA ALA A 23 -12.50 -11.63 -16.45
C ALA A 23 -13.01 -10.60 -17.46
N GLY A 24 -12.82 -10.86 -18.75
CA GLY A 24 -13.21 -9.96 -19.84
C GLY A 24 -12.29 -8.74 -20.02
N THR A 25 -11.18 -8.67 -19.32
CA THR A 25 -10.15 -7.64 -19.50
C THR A 25 -8.88 -8.22 -20.16
N PRO A 26 -7.96 -7.40 -20.69
CA PRO A 26 -6.68 -7.88 -21.19
C PRO A 26 -5.69 -8.28 -20.09
N PHE A 27 -6.05 -8.11 -18.83
CA PHE A 27 -5.17 -8.42 -17.69
C PHE A 27 -5.25 -9.89 -17.30
N THR A 28 -4.12 -10.45 -16.86
CA THR A 28 -4.02 -11.82 -16.35
C THR A 28 -3.56 -11.82 -14.90
N ILE A 29 -3.80 -12.94 -14.18
CA ILE A 29 -3.30 -13.11 -12.82
C ILE A 29 -1.77 -13.06 -12.78
N ASP A 30 -1.09 -13.55 -13.83
CA ASP A 30 0.36 -13.46 -13.93
C ASP A 30 0.86 -12.02 -14.01
N MET A 31 0.16 -11.15 -14.72
CA MET A 31 0.49 -9.71 -14.77
C MET A 31 0.32 -9.06 -13.39
N PHE A 32 -0.76 -9.38 -12.66
CA PHE A 32 -0.95 -8.87 -11.30
C PHE A 32 0.12 -9.37 -10.35
N ALA A 33 0.52 -10.64 -10.45
CA ALA A 33 1.59 -11.20 -9.63
C ALA A 33 2.94 -10.51 -9.94
N ALA A 34 3.23 -10.25 -11.21
CA ALA A 34 4.44 -9.55 -11.64
C ALA A 34 4.47 -8.10 -11.12
N ILE A 35 3.35 -7.37 -11.23
CA ILE A 35 3.21 -6.00 -10.71
C ILE A 35 3.39 -5.99 -9.19
N ALA A 36 2.70 -6.88 -8.47
CA ALA A 36 2.83 -7.00 -7.02
C ALA A 36 4.29 -7.26 -6.58
N TYR A 37 5.00 -8.09 -7.34
CA TYR A 37 6.40 -8.36 -7.06
C TYR A 37 7.30 -7.17 -7.38
N GLN A 38 7.04 -6.45 -8.46
CA GLN A 38 7.78 -5.24 -8.82
C GLN A 38 7.59 -4.13 -7.79
N GLU A 39 6.36 -3.92 -7.31
CA GLU A 39 6.01 -2.82 -6.40
C GLU A 39 6.49 -3.05 -4.96
N SER A 40 6.42 -4.27 -4.48
CA SER A 40 6.70 -4.57 -3.06
C SER A 40 7.36 -5.92 -2.81
N GLY A 41 8.04 -6.47 -3.83
CA GLY A 41 8.70 -7.78 -3.77
C GLY A 41 9.88 -7.87 -2.80
N GLU A 42 10.39 -6.76 -2.27
CA GLU A 42 11.37 -6.75 -1.18
C GLU A 42 10.71 -6.93 0.20
N VAL A 43 9.43 -6.61 0.33
CA VAL A 43 8.71 -6.59 1.60
C VAL A 43 7.89 -7.86 1.79
N TRP A 44 6.83 -8.08 1.00
CA TRP A 44 5.88 -9.14 1.28
C TRP A 44 6.46 -10.57 1.20
N PRO A 45 7.42 -10.93 0.30
CA PRO A 45 8.01 -12.26 0.33
C PRO A 45 8.80 -12.53 1.61
N THR A 46 9.47 -11.49 2.15
CA THR A 46 10.17 -11.58 3.44
C THR A 46 9.19 -11.79 4.59
N LEU A 47 8.01 -11.16 4.56
CA LEU A 47 6.96 -11.35 5.56
C LEU A 47 6.35 -12.75 5.48
N VAL A 48 6.21 -13.30 4.27
CA VAL A 48 5.79 -14.70 4.05
C VAL A 48 6.81 -15.67 4.63
N ASP A 49 8.11 -15.48 4.38
CA ASP A 49 9.17 -16.30 4.95
C ASP A 49 9.19 -16.29 6.48
N LYS A 50 8.70 -15.22 7.09
CA LYS A 50 8.48 -15.13 8.54
C LYS A 50 7.16 -15.76 9.01
N GLN A 51 6.45 -16.46 8.13
CA GLN A 51 5.21 -17.20 8.41
C GLN A 51 4.08 -16.30 8.96
N LEU A 52 4.04 -15.04 8.58
CA LEU A 52 2.95 -14.16 8.96
C LEU A 52 1.68 -14.49 8.17
N GLY A 53 0.53 -14.38 8.82
CA GLY A 53 -0.76 -14.54 8.15
C GLY A 53 -1.03 -13.42 7.13
N ILE A 54 -1.84 -13.71 6.10
CA ILE A 54 -2.16 -12.77 5.02
C ILE A 54 -2.62 -11.40 5.52
N PRO A 55 -3.54 -11.28 6.52
CA PRO A 55 -3.95 -9.97 7.03
C PRO A 55 -2.77 -9.14 7.54
N LYS A 56 -1.84 -9.79 8.26
CA LYS A 56 -0.65 -9.11 8.80
C LYS A 56 0.34 -8.73 7.70
N ILE A 57 0.50 -9.57 6.67
CA ILE A 57 1.31 -9.24 5.49
C ILE A 57 0.76 -8.00 4.80
N LEU A 58 -0.56 -7.93 4.57
CA LEU A 58 -1.20 -6.78 3.93
C LEU A 58 -1.07 -5.50 4.75
N GLU A 59 -1.17 -5.58 6.07
CA GLU A 59 -0.98 -4.47 7.00
C GLU A 59 0.45 -3.92 6.96
N LEU A 60 1.44 -4.82 6.94
CA LEU A 60 2.86 -4.47 6.98
C LEU A 60 3.47 -4.19 5.60
N CYS A 61 2.75 -4.51 4.52
CA CYS A 61 3.24 -4.26 3.17
C CYS A 61 3.07 -2.79 2.83
N VAL A 62 4.08 -2.01 3.18
CA VAL A 62 4.16 -0.57 2.89
C VAL A 62 5.51 -0.29 2.24
N GLY A 63 5.58 0.76 1.44
CA GLY A 63 6.79 1.06 0.68
C GLY A 63 6.89 2.53 0.28
N ASP A 64 7.87 2.79 -0.58
CA ASP A 64 8.19 4.11 -1.11
C ASP A 64 8.37 5.17 -0.02
N THR A 65 9.48 5.05 0.70
CA THR A 65 9.89 6.00 1.75
C THR A 65 10.86 7.06 1.21
N LEU A 66 11.13 7.05 -0.11
CA LEU A 66 12.04 7.97 -0.76
C LEU A 66 11.30 9.26 -1.10
N ASP A 67 11.90 10.39 -0.74
CA ASP A 67 11.47 11.73 -1.16
C ASP A 67 11.82 11.92 -2.65
N GLY A 68 11.11 11.22 -3.53
CA GLY A 68 11.28 11.32 -4.97
C GLY A 68 10.73 12.66 -5.50
N ARG A 69 11.31 13.17 -6.58
CA ARG A 69 10.84 14.45 -7.21
C ARG A 69 9.37 14.37 -7.64
N SER A 70 8.85 13.19 -7.91
CA SER A 70 7.45 12.94 -8.31
C SER A 70 6.57 12.44 -7.18
N ALA A 71 7.11 12.14 -6.00
CA ALA A 71 6.30 11.72 -4.85
C ALA A 71 5.48 12.92 -4.31
N PHE A 72 4.24 12.67 -3.98
CA PHE A 72 3.40 13.64 -3.28
C PHE A 72 2.69 12.96 -2.11
N PRO A 73 2.75 13.54 -0.92
CA PRO A 73 3.57 14.68 -0.48
C PRO A 73 5.07 14.35 -0.46
N ARG A 74 5.93 15.34 -0.76
CA ARG A 74 7.39 15.15 -0.83
C ARG A 74 8.06 15.15 0.54
N SER A 75 7.42 15.80 1.49
CA SER A 75 7.98 16.00 2.82
C SER A 75 6.90 15.92 3.90
N LYS A 76 7.33 15.73 5.15
CA LYS A 76 6.45 15.80 6.30
C LYS A 76 5.69 17.12 6.38
N SER A 77 6.35 18.25 6.14
CA SER A 77 5.71 19.58 6.18
C SER A 77 4.61 19.71 5.13
N GLU A 78 4.85 19.22 3.91
CA GLU A 78 3.86 19.21 2.85
C GLU A 78 2.66 18.28 3.20
N LEU A 79 2.91 17.12 3.78
CA LEU A 79 1.85 16.24 4.26
C LEU A 79 1.02 16.90 5.37
N LEU A 80 1.69 17.53 6.34
CA LEU A 80 1.02 18.19 7.46
C LEU A 80 0.15 19.38 7.03
N SER A 81 0.45 20.03 5.91
CA SER A 81 -0.37 21.13 5.34
C SER A 81 -1.65 20.63 4.66
N ALA A 82 -1.78 19.34 4.38
CA ALA A 82 -2.96 18.78 3.77
C ALA A 82 -4.09 18.55 4.79
N THR A 83 -5.33 18.52 4.31
CA THR A 83 -6.48 18.14 5.13
C THR A 83 -6.24 16.77 5.78
N GLN A 84 -6.37 16.67 7.10
CA GLN A 84 -6.06 15.49 7.92
C GLN A 84 -4.58 15.06 7.85
N GLY A 85 -3.68 15.96 7.45
CA GLY A 85 -2.26 15.66 7.24
C GLY A 85 -1.56 15.12 8.48
N GLN A 86 -1.92 15.60 9.67
CA GLN A 86 -1.34 15.12 10.92
C GLN A 86 -1.68 13.65 11.20
N GLU A 87 -2.93 13.26 11.02
CA GLU A 87 -3.35 11.86 11.21
C GLU A 87 -2.78 10.97 10.10
N MET A 88 -2.76 11.44 8.87
CA MET A 88 -2.14 10.71 7.76
C MET A 88 -0.64 10.48 8.00
N PHE A 89 0.07 11.49 8.50
CA PHE A 89 1.49 11.35 8.83
C PHE A 89 1.68 10.33 9.97
N ARG A 90 0.87 10.41 11.04
CA ARG A 90 0.94 9.47 12.16
C ARG A 90 0.77 8.02 11.68
N ILE A 91 -0.24 7.76 10.84
CA ILE A 91 -0.49 6.43 10.29
C ILE A 91 0.67 5.98 9.41
N ALA A 92 1.13 6.81 8.47
CA ALA A 92 2.15 6.46 7.52
C ALA A 92 3.53 6.26 8.17
N HIS A 93 3.87 7.07 9.17
CA HIS A 93 5.09 6.89 9.96
C HIS A 93 5.01 5.62 10.83
N GLN A 94 3.90 5.39 11.51
CA GLN A 94 3.72 4.19 12.33
C GLN A 94 3.79 2.92 11.48
N SER A 95 3.16 2.90 10.31
CA SER A 95 3.23 1.75 9.39
C SER A 95 4.65 1.46 8.93
N LEU A 96 5.46 2.50 8.67
CA LEU A 96 6.88 2.36 8.37
C LEU A 96 7.65 1.74 9.55
N VAL A 97 7.40 2.22 10.77
CA VAL A 97 8.04 1.71 12.00
C VAL A 97 7.67 0.24 12.23
N ASP A 98 6.41 -0.11 12.02
CA ASP A 98 5.92 -1.48 12.23
C ASP A 98 6.49 -2.45 11.17
N MET A 99 6.55 -2.07 9.91
CA MET A 99 7.17 -2.85 8.85
C MET A 99 8.68 -3.04 9.12
N ALA A 100 9.37 -2.00 9.55
CA ALA A 100 10.81 -2.03 9.81
C ALA A 100 11.22 -3.00 10.93
N LYS A 101 10.30 -3.44 11.78
CA LYS A 101 10.54 -4.51 12.78
C LYS A 101 10.82 -5.86 12.10
N TYR A 102 10.33 -6.04 10.88
CA TYR A 102 10.44 -7.28 10.13
C TYR A 102 11.44 -7.19 8.96
N ILE A 103 11.64 -6.00 8.39
CA ILE A 103 12.47 -5.77 7.20
C ILE A 103 13.71 -4.98 7.58
N THR A 104 14.85 -5.65 7.64
CA THR A 104 16.12 -5.10 8.15
C THR A 104 16.57 -3.83 7.41
N GLY A 105 16.38 -3.75 6.09
CA GLY A 105 16.79 -2.59 5.30
C GLY A 105 16.09 -1.27 5.65
N TYR A 106 14.94 -1.33 6.34
CA TYR A 106 14.15 -0.15 6.70
C TYR A 106 14.36 0.37 8.12
N GLN A 107 15.13 -0.33 8.94
CA GLN A 107 15.33 0.06 10.35
C GLN A 107 15.96 1.45 10.50
N GLY A 108 16.95 1.80 9.65
CA GLY A 108 17.58 3.12 9.65
C GLY A 108 16.59 4.24 9.26
N VAL A 109 15.78 3.99 8.24
CA VAL A 109 14.79 4.92 7.74
C VAL A 109 13.68 5.16 8.77
N ALA A 110 13.20 4.11 9.43
CA ALA A 110 12.15 4.18 10.43
C ALA A 110 12.54 4.97 11.70
N ARG A 111 13.84 5.09 11.99
CA ARG A 111 14.33 5.93 13.09
C ARG A 111 14.26 7.43 12.81
N ASN A 112 14.10 7.81 11.54
CA ASN A 112 13.99 9.23 11.18
C ASN A 112 12.56 9.73 11.41
N PRO A 113 12.34 10.70 12.33
CA PRO A 113 10.99 11.16 12.69
C PRO A 113 10.29 11.96 11.57
N ASN A 114 10.99 12.22 10.47
CA ASN A 114 10.43 12.92 9.32
C ASN A 114 10.06 11.99 8.15
N LYS A 115 10.43 10.70 8.24
CA LYS A 115 10.14 9.72 7.22
C LYS A 115 8.78 9.05 7.44
N PHE A 116 8.11 8.70 6.36
CA PHE A 116 6.84 8.02 6.35
C PHE A 116 6.69 7.22 5.04
N CYS A 117 5.84 6.21 5.01
CA CYS A 117 5.58 5.47 3.77
C CYS A 117 4.58 6.23 2.89
N HIS A 118 4.76 6.14 1.57
CA HIS A 118 3.89 6.74 0.57
C HIS A 118 2.93 5.72 -0.04
N GLY A 119 3.33 4.46 -0.14
CA GLY A 119 2.57 3.36 -0.70
C GLY A 119 2.07 2.39 0.36
N PHE A 120 0.86 1.89 0.18
CA PHE A 120 0.21 0.93 1.07
C PHE A 120 -0.29 -0.28 0.31
N GLY A 121 -0.14 -1.45 0.93
CA GLY A 121 -0.55 -2.74 0.37
C GLY A 121 0.43 -3.27 -0.68
N ILE A 122 0.16 -4.48 -1.13
CA ILE A 122 1.04 -5.23 -2.05
C ILE A 122 1.29 -4.48 -3.38
N PHE A 123 0.33 -3.66 -3.82
CA PHE A 123 0.43 -2.88 -5.06
C PHE A 123 0.91 -1.45 -4.83
N SER A 124 1.48 -1.13 -3.67
CA SER A 124 1.98 0.21 -3.32
C SER A 124 1.05 1.35 -3.72
N THR A 125 -0.25 1.17 -3.46
CA THR A 125 -1.25 2.18 -3.81
C THR A 125 -0.98 3.46 -3.04
N THR A 126 -0.67 4.53 -3.73
CA THR A 126 -0.36 5.82 -3.11
C THR A 126 -1.60 6.44 -2.45
N SER A 127 -1.40 7.21 -1.39
CA SER A 127 -2.48 7.91 -0.67
C SER A 127 -3.30 8.84 -1.58
N SER A 128 -2.70 9.37 -2.64
CA SER A 128 -3.38 10.17 -3.66
C SER A 128 -4.37 9.36 -4.52
N PHE A 129 -4.07 8.10 -4.81
CA PHE A 129 -4.95 7.20 -5.55
C PHE A 129 -6.17 6.81 -4.72
N LEU A 130 -6.01 6.55 -3.42
CA LEU A 130 -7.11 6.25 -2.51
C LEU A 130 -8.12 7.41 -2.40
N LYS A 131 -7.66 8.67 -2.43
CA LYS A 131 -8.54 9.85 -2.51
C LYS A 131 -9.34 9.88 -3.82
N ARG A 132 -8.77 9.43 -4.92
CA ARG A 132 -9.41 9.41 -6.24
C ARG A 132 -10.51 8.34 -6.34
N ILE A 133 -10.27 7.15 -5.80
CA ILE A 133 -11.26 6.06 -5.74
C ILE A 133 -12.46 6.47 -4.88
N ARG A 134 -12.24 7.04 -3.69
CA ARG A 134 -13.34 7.53 -2.84
C ARG A 134 -14.22 8.57 -3.55
N ARG A 135 -13.63 9.51 -4.29
CA ARG A 135 -14.36 10.51 -5.06
C ARG A 135 -15.16 9.91 -6.23
N SER A 136 -14.62 8.90 -6.91
CA SER A 136 -15.31 8.23 -8.03
C SER A 136 -16.43 7.29 -7.57
N SER A 137 -16.28 6.64 -6.41
CA SER A 137 -17.29 5.79 -5.80
C SER A 137 -18.49 6.64 -5.31
N CYS A 138 -18.22 7.82 -4.72
CA CYS A 138 -19.27 8.74 -4.28
C CYS A 138 -20.09 9.31 -5.46
N ARG A 139 -19.50 9.44 -6.66
CA ARG A 139 -20.20 9.91 -7.86
C ARG A 139 -21.04 8.83 -8.58
N ARG A 140 -20.73 7.55 -8.40
CA ARG A 140 -21.44 6.46 -9.07
C ARG A 140 -22.70 5.99 -8.34
N ASN A 141 -22.76 6.18 -7.04
CA ASN A 141 -23.95 5.90 -6.25
C ASN A 141 -24.77 7.19 -6.12
N GLY A 142 -25.37 7.62 -7.21
CA GLY A 142 -26.30 8.77 -7.27
C GLY A 142 -27.60 8.60 -6.48
N ALA A 143 -27.53 8.08 -5.27
CA ALA A 143 -28.57 8.10 -4.28
C ALA A 143 -28.13 9.04 -3.15
N ILE A 144 -28.78 10.17 -3.12
CA ILE A 144 -28.76 11.18 -2.08
C ILE A 144 -28.97 10.52 -0.72
N SER A 145 -27.98 10.52 0.15
CA SER A 145 -28.22 10.66 1.59
C SER A 145 -26.95 11.06 2.31
N ALA A 146 -26.99 12.26 2.84
CA ALA A 146 -26.28 12.78 4.01
C ALA A 146 -24.80 12.38 4.18
N CYS A 147 -23.90 13.13 3.54
CA CYS A 147 -22.62 13.40 4.17
C CYS A 147 -22.88 14.31 5.39
N VAL A 148 -23.02 13.71 6.55
CA VAL A 148 -22.99 14.43 7.83
C VAL A 148 -21.60 15.06 7.95
N GLN A 149 -21.55 16.36 7.90
CA GLN A 149 -20.38 17.13 8.35
C GLN A 149 -20.44 17.19 9.88
N PRO A 150 -19.39 16.82 10.59
CA PRO A 150 -19.26 17.24 11.97
C PRO A 150 -18.79 18.70 11.99
N ASN A 151 -19.52 19.50 12.75
CA ASN A 151 -19.10 20.85 13.18
C ASN A 151 -17.75 20.82 13.90
#